data_61fd0a1478968c89019ca7776f65bdf4
#
_entry.id   61fd0a1478968c89019ca7776f65bdf4
#
_cell.length_a   1.000
_cell.length_b   1.000
_cell.length_c   1.000
_cell.angle_alpha   90.00
_cell.angle_beta   90.00
_cell.angle_gamma   90.00
#
_symmetry.space_group_name_H-M   'P 1'
#
loop_
_entity.id
_entity.type
_entity.pdbx_description
1 polymer ?
#
loop_
_entity_poly.entity_id
_entity_poly.type
_entity_poly.pdbx_seq_one_letter_code
_entity_poly.pdbx_strand_id
1 'polypeptide(L)'
;MKLLSLTLSLFCCLLLNAQTALEDFKRDITLAGDNYVAYRGPQKQLTPAPKGYEACYISHYGRHGSRNLIGSGTYTQPCDILENADKAGMLTEKGRELLGKLRIVRDDAMGHIEELTLRGAQQHDGIAARMYERFPSVFKGKVNVKANSSTVVRCILSMNNALLALQRHNPQLTFRLDASQSDMNYIIHDDKELFKQRMPRGSEAEKAYRAFEKEHIDYVPFMNRIFKSEDYWRANVRNPHQFYVDQVWKICSNLQSTELRHTLSLYDFFTFDELYDIWLARNANWYINYGPSPLNGGRQPYSQRVLLRKIIAEADSSLALPRPGATLRYGHEVCVLPLVCLLDLNGYGTQYRDLNDLERNGWRDYDIFMMGSNVQFVFYRKPKGGGDTLVKVLLNEDETTLPQELKPVSGPYYKWQDVKEYYLKKVESGVKY
;
A
#
# COMPACT_ATOMS: atom_id res chain seq x y z
N MET A 1 -28.92 -59.50 16.35
CA MET A 1 -29.26 -58.35 15.51
C MET A 1 -28.41 -57.16 15.98
N LYS A 2 -27.36 -56.83 15.27
CA LYS A 2 -26.48 -55.70 15.56
C LYS A 2 -26.92 -54.55 14.64
N LEU A 3 -27.38 -53.43 15.21
CA LEU A 3 -27.67 -52.18 14.51
C LEU A 3 -26.32 -51.53 14.17
N LEU A 4 -26.04 -51.38 12.90
CA LEU A 4 -24.95 -50.55 12.40
C LEU A 4 -25.46 -49.10 12.35
N SER A 5 -24.89 -48.24 13.18
CA SER A 5 -25.12 -46.79 13.14
C SER A 5 -24.17 -46.19 12.13
N LEU A 6 -24.68 -45.73 10.99
CA LEU A 6 -23.95 -45.05 9.94
C LEU A 6 -23.97 -43.55 10.27
N THR A 7 -22.89 -43.04 10.86
CA THR A 7 -22.68 -41.58 11.02
C THR A 7 -22.20 -40.99 9.72
N LEU A 8 -23.11 -40.31 9.02
CA LEU A 8 -22.82 -39.53 7.82
C LEU A 8 -22.16 -38.22 8.27
N SER A 9 -20.82 -38.15 8.21
CA SER A 9 -20.11 -36.89 8.41
C SER A 9 -20.35 -35.98 7.20
N LEU A 10 -21.21 -35.00 7.37
CA LEU A 10 -21.42 -33.93 6.40
C LEU A 10 -20.18 -33.04 6.44
N PHE A 11 -19.24 -33.26 5.52
CA PHE A 11 -18.15 -32.32 5.25
C PHE A 11 -18.77 -31.13 4.53
N CYS A 12 -19.23 -30.13 5.29
CA CYS A 12 -19.51 -28.80 4.76
C CYS A 12 -18.19 -28.18 4.32
N CYS A 13 -17.79 -28.39 3.06
CA CYS A 13 -16.84 -27.51 2.40
C CYS A 13 -17.49 -26.12 2.34
N LEU A 14 -17.21 -25.29 3.33
CA LEU A 14 -17.36 -23.86 3.21
C LEU A 14 -16.40 -23.45 2.09
N LEU A 15 -16.89 -23.39 0.86
CA LEU A 15 -16.30 -22.58 -0.20
C LEU A 15 -16.37 -21.15 0.35
N LEU A 16 -15.29 -20.73 1.01
CA LEU A 16 -15.01 -19.32 1.18
C LEU A 16 -14.86 -18.78 -0.26
N ASN A 17 -15.97 -18.31 -0.83
CA ASN A 17 -15.91 -17.49 -2.03
C ASN A 17 -15.01 -16.32 -1.64
N ALA A 18 -13.79 -16.32 -2.14
CA ALA A 18 -12.92 -15.16 -2.01
C ALA A 18 -13.69 -14.00 -2.64
N GLN A 19 -14.04 -13.02 -1.81
CA GLN A 19 -14.74 -11.83 -2.25
C GLN A 19 -13.98 -11.19 -3.40
N THR A 20 -14.65 -10.90 -4.51
CA THR A 20 -14.04 -10.34 -5.72
C THR A 20 -13.80 -8.83 -5.56
N ALA A 21 -12.87 -8.27 -6.32
CA ALA A 21 -12.68 -6.81 -6.37
C ALA A 21 -13.94 -6.10 -6.90
N LEU A 22 -14.70 -6.75 -7.78
CA LEU A 22 -16.01 -6.27 -8.24
C LEU A 22 -17.00 -6.07 -7.09
N GLU A 23 -17.06 -7.01 -6.14
CA GLU A 23 -17.91 -6.88 -4.96
C GLU A 23 -17.41 -5.80 -4.01
N ASP A 24 -16.09 -5.65 -3.89
CA ASP A 24 -15.49 -4.57 -3.11
C ASP A 24 -15.85 -3.20 -3.69
N PHE A 25 -15.75 -3.01 -4.99
CA PHE A 25 -16.05 -1.73 -5.65
C PHE A 25 -17.54 -1.39 -5.65
N LYS A 26 -18.43 -2.40 -5.69
CA LYS A 26 -19.87 -2.17 -5.49
C LYS A 26 -20.20 -1.63 -4.12
N ARG A 27 -19.40 -1.95 -3.10
CA ARG A 27 -19.56 -1.44 -1.73
C ARG A 27 -18.85 -0.11 -1.52
N ASP A 28 -17.67 0.05 -2.13
CA ASP A 28 -16.84 1.24 -2.01
C ASP A 28 -16.05 1.44 -3.31
N ILE A 29 -16.58 2.28 -4.20
CA ILE A 29 -15.96 2.58 -5.49
C ILE A 29 -14.59 3.26 -5.35
N THR A 30 -14.29 3.86 -4.20
CA THR A 30 -13.00 4.51 -3.96
C THR A 30 -11.83 3.52 -3.95
N LEU A 31 -12.10 2.22 -3.78
CA LEU A 31 -11.11 1.14 -3.87
C LEU A 31 -10.54 0.95 -5.28
N ALA A 32 -11.27 1.38 -6.32
CA ALA A 32 -10.75 1.44 -7.69
C ALA A 32 -9.62 2.49 -7.88
N GLY A 33 -9.24 3.18 -6.82
CA GLY A 33 -8.23 4.23 -6.82
C GLY A 33 -6.77 3.75 -6.74
N ASP A 34 -6.48 2.44 -6.84
CA ASP A 34 -5.12 1.90 -6.83
C ASP A 34 -4.33 2.41 -5.60
N ASN A 35 -3.13 2.88 -5.81
CA ASN A 35 -2.25 3.43 -4.78
C ASN A 35 -2.73 4.76 -4.16
N TYR A 36 -3.83 5.32 -4.65
CA TYR A 36 -4.47 6.53 -4.09
C TYR A 36 -5.55 6.22 -3.05
N VAL A 37 -5.90 4.94 -2.86
CA VAL A 37 -6.84 4.52 -1.81
C VAL A 37 -6.38 5.05 -0.46
N ALA A 38 -7.26 5.75 0.23
CA ALA A 38 -6.97 6.27 1.55
C ALA A 38 -6.96 5.16 2.60
N TYR A 39 -6.17 5.34 3.67
CA TYR A 39 -6.07 4.35 4.75
C TYR A 39 -7.43 4.05 5.37
N ARG A 40 -7.80 2.76 5.40
CA ARG A 40 -9.10 2.30 5.88
C ARG A 40 -9.12 1.93 7.37
N GLY A 41 -7.92 1.84 7.98
CA GLY A 41 -7.75 1.29 9.32
C GLY A 41 -7.85 -0.24 9.36
N PRO A 42 -7.63 -0.83 10.54
CA PRO A 42 -7.70 -2.28 10.72
C PRO A 42 -9.13 -2.79 10.56
N GLN A 43 -9.25 -3.99 9.99
CA GLN A 43 -10.54 -4.65 9.70
C GLN A 43 -10.86 -5.75 10.71
N LYS A 44 -9.88 -6.18 11.50
CA LYS A 44 -9.98 -7.33 12.41
C LYS A 44 -9.50 -6.99 13.82
N GLN A 45 -10.01 -7.72 14.79
CA GLN A 45 -9.46 -7.69 16.13
C GLN A 45 -8.22 -8.57 16.23
N LEU A 46 -7.23 -8.13 17.01
CA LEU A 46 -6.01 -8.89 17.21
C LEU A 46 -6.24 -10.06 18.17
N THR A 47 -5.60 -11.19 17.85
CA THR A 47 -5.50 -12.34 18.76
C THR A 47 -4.77 -11.92 20.03
N PRO A 48 -5.30 -12.24 21.23
CA PRO A 48 -4.64 -11.95 22.50
C PRO A 48 -3.23 -12.57 22.60
N ALA A 49 -2.36 -11.91 23.33
CA ALA A 49 -1.01 -12.45 23.57
C ALA A 49 -1.07 -13.82 24.26
N PRO A 50 -0.15 -14.75 23.95
CA PRO A 50 -0.06 -16.03 24.63
C PRO A 50 0.12 -15.83 26.14
N LYS A 51 -0.40 -16.77 26.94
CA LYS A 51 -0.39 -16.66 28.40
C LYS A 51 1.01 -16.35 28.96
N GLY A 52 1.11 -15.25 29.70
CA GLY A 52 2.35 -14.80 30.34
C GLY A 52 3.27 -14.02 29.43
N TYR A 53 2.90 -13.71 28.19
CA TYR A 53 3.63 -12.85 27.29
C TYR A 53 3.02 -11.45 27.23
N GLU A 54 3.87 -10.45 27.09
CA GLU A 54 3.48 -9.05 26.84
C GLU A 54 4.26 -8.48 25.67
N ALA A 55 3.65 -7.57 24.93
CA ALA A 55 4.38 -6.83 23.90
C ALA A 55 5.50 -5.99 24.53
N CYS A 56 6.70 -6.03 23.96
CA CYS A 56 7.87 -5.34 24.51
C CYS A 56 8.60 -4.44 23.52
N TYR A 57 8.42 -4.66 22.23
CA TYR A 57 9.04 -3.87 21.17
C TYR A 57 8.18 -3.87 19.91
N ILE A 58 8.22 -2.75 19.18
CA ILE A 58 7.60 -2.62 17.85
C ILE A 58 8.64 -2.12 16.87
N SER A 59 8.78 -2.82 15.73
CA SER A 59 9.52 -2.37 14.56
C SER A 59 8.52 -2.11 13.42
N HIS A 60 8.42 -0.88 12.98
CA HIS A 60 7.44 -0.43 12.00
C HIS A 60 8.12 0.13 10.75
N TYR A 61 7.54 -0.13 9.58
CA TYR A 61 7.78 0.61 8.34
C TYR A 61 6.44 1.00 7.74
N GLY A 62 6.24 2.30 7.48
CA GLY A 62 5.00 2.82 6.90
C GLY A 62 5.23 3.74 5.70
N ARG A 63 4.27 3.75 4.79
CA ARG A 63 4.12 4.74 3.73
C ARG A 63 3.64 6.06 4.32
N HIS A 64 4.01 7.20 3.71
CA HIS A 64 3.40 8.49 4.03
C HIS A 64 1.86 8.45 3.90
N GLY A 65 1.16 9.35 4.56
CA GLY A 65 -0.30 9.49 4.48
C GLY A 65 -0.80 10.05 3.15
N SER A 66 -2.10 10.24 3.05
CA SER A 66 -2.76 10.89 1.92
C SER A 66 -2.11 12.22 1.55
N ARG A 67 -1.96 12.48 0.25
CA ARG A 67 -1.25 13.65 -0.31
C ARG A 67 -1.89 14.15 -1.59
N ASN A 68 -1.58 15.37 -1.97
CA ASN A 68 -1.85 15.84 -3.32
C ASN A 68 -0.98 15.11 -4.36
N LEU A 69 -1.42 15.09 -5.62
CA LEU A 69 -0.68 14.43 -6.71
C LEU A 69 0.67 15.11 -6.94
N ILE A 70 1.61 14.31 -7.43
CA ILE A 70 2.95 14.76 -7.81
C ILE A 70 2.88 15.41 -9.20
N GLY A 71 3.42 16.62 -9.29
CA GLY A 71 3.51 17.36 -10.54
C GLY A 71 2.24 18.15 -10.89
N SER A 72 2.39 19.45 -11.05
CA SER A 72 1.31 20.40 -11.41
C SER A 72 0.66 20.07 -12.75
N GLY A 73 1.41 19.51 -13.71
CA GLY A 73 0.91 19.14 -15.04
C GLY A 73 -0.24 18.14 -15.01
N THR A 74 -0.32 17.28 -13.98
CA THR A 74 -1.45 16.36 -13.82
C THR A 74 -2.77 17.11 -13.64
N TYR A 75 -2.75 18.27 -12.99
CA TYR A 75 -3.94 19.10 -12.75
C TYR A 75 -4.20 20.11 -13.87
N THR A 76 -3.13 20.73 -14.44
CA THR A 76 -3.29 21.81 -15.41
C THR A 76 -3.59 21.30 -16.81
N GLN A 77 -2.89 20.27 -17.30
CA GLN A 77 -3.04 19.79 -18.68
C GLN A 77 -4.46 19.34 -19.05
N PRO A 78 -5.21 18.57 -18.22
CA PRO A 78 -6.58 18.22 -18.58
C PRO A 78 -7.50 19.44 -18.60
N CYS A 79 -7.28 20.45 -17.76
CA CYS A 79 -8.01 21.72 -17.84
C CYS A 79 -7.71 22.43 -19.15
N ASP A 80 -6.44 22.54 -19.56
CA ASP A 80 -6.04 23.21 -20.80
C ASP A 80 -6.66 22.53 -22.03
N ILE A 81 -6.68 21.20 -22.08
CA ILE A 81 -7.32 20.41 -23.15
C ILE A 81 -8.80 20.73 -23.23
N LEU A 82 -9.50 20.69 -22.11
CA LEU A 82 -10.94 20.94 -22.08
C LEU A 82 -11.28 22.42 -22.33
N GLU A 83 -10.48 23.36 -21.85
CA GLU A 83 -10.66 24.80 -22.13
C GLU A 83 -10.52 25.12 -23.61
N ASN A 84 -9.57 24.52 -24.30
CA ASN A 84 -9.42 24.66 -25.74
C ASN A 84 -10.62 24.06 -26.51
N ALA A 85 -11.13 22.92 -26.08
CA ALA A 85 -12.29 22.29 -26.66
C ALA A 85 -13.57 23.11 -26.39
N ASP A 86 -13.73 23.74 -25.23
CA ASP A 86 -14.87 24.59 -24.90
C ASP A 86 -14.88 25.86 -25.78
N LYS A 87 -13.72 26.53 -25.93
CA LYS A 87 -13.54 27.68 -26.84
C LYS A 87 -13.91 27.33 -28.30
N ALA A 88 -13.63 26.09 -28.72
CA ALA A 88 -14.01 25.59 -30.05
C ALA A 88 -15.47 25.11 -30.13
N GLY A 89 -16.24 25.17 -29.04
CA GLY A 89 -17.62 24.69 -28.99
C GLY A 89 -17.76 23.16 -29.08
N MET A 90 -16.69 22.40 -28.81
CA MET A 90 -16.57 20.96 -29.02
C MET A 90 -16.75 20.14 -27.74
N LEU A 91 -17.06 20.74 -26.59
CA LEU A 91 -17.45 20.00 -25.40
C LEU A 91 -18.96 19.66 -25.41
N THR A 92 -19.28 18.45 -24.94
CA THR A 92 -20.62 18.09 -24.54
C THR A 92 -21.02 18.85 -23.26
N GLU A 93 -22.25 18.71 -22.81
CA GLU A 93 -22.64 19.21 -21.48
C GLU A 93 -21.83 18.52 -20.35
N LYS A 94 -21.66 17.19 -20.46
CA LYS A 94 -20.85 16.40 -19.54
C LYS A 94 -19.37 16.83 -19.55
N GLY A 95 -18.83 17.19 -20.72
CA GLY A 95 -17.47 17.73 -20.85
C GLY A 95 -17.30 19.09 -20.16
N ARG A 96 -18.30 19.98 -20.26
CA ARG A 96 -18.28 21.26 -19.52
C ARG A 96 -18.41 21.07 -18.02
N GLU A 97 -19.23 20.12 -17.56
CA GLU A 97 -19.32 19.75 -16.16
C GLU A 97 -17.96 19.26 -15.63
N LEU A 98 -17.29 18.35 -16.38
CA LEU A 98 -15.96 17.86 -16.05
C LEU A 98 -14.94 19.01 -15.93
N LEU A 99 -14.91 19.91 -16.91
CA LEU A 99 -14.03 21.09 -16.87
C LEU A 99 -14.27 21.93 -15.63
N GLY A 100 -15.52 22.18 -15.25
CA GLY A 100 -15.86 22.94 -14.03
C GLY A 100 -15.32 22.28 -12.77
N LYS A 101 -15.52 20.96 -12.65
CA LYS A 101 -15.01 20.20 -11.48
C LYS A 101 -13.47 20.12 -11.46
N LEU A 102 -12.82 19.92 -12.59
CA LEU A 102 -11.36 19.87 -12.68
C LEU A 102 -10.71 21.22 -12.34
N ARG A 103 -11.33 22.34 -12.71
CA ARG A 103 -10.87 23.67 -12.29
C ARG A 103 -10.86 23.82 -10.76
N ILE A 104 -11.94 23.39 -10.09
CA ILE A 104 -12.01 23.42 -8.63
C ILE A 104 -10.86 22.60 -8.01
N VAL A 105 -10.65 21.38 -8.52
CA VAL A 105 -9.58 20.50 -8.00
C VAL A 105 -8.20 21.09 -8.29
N ARG A 106 -7.98 21.64 -9.50
CA ARG A 106 -6.73 22.31 -9.85
C ARG A 106 -6.45 23.49 -8.89
N ASP A 107 -7.42 24.35 -8.70
CA ASP A 107 -7.24 25.58 -7.90
C ASP A 107 -7.01 25.25 -6.42
N ASP A 108 -7.64 24.21 -5.87
CA ASP A 108 -7.38 23.67 -4.54
C ASP A 108 -5.97 23.07 -4.40
N ALA A 109 -5.49 22.37 -5.44
CA ALA A 109 -4.19 21.71 -5.43
C ALA A 109 -2.99 22.64 -5.68
N MET A 110 -3.20 23.80 -6.36
CA MET A 110 -2.12 24.73 -6.66
C MET A 110 -1.56 25.34 -5.37
N GLY A 111 -0.23 25.30 -5.23
CA GLY A 111 0.45 25.66 -4.00
C GLY A 111 0.66 24.51 -3.01
N HIS A 112 0.01 23.36 -3.23
CA HIS A 112 0.04 22.17 -2.36
C HIS A 112 0.48 20.88 -3.07
N ILE A 113 1.19 21.02 -4.19
CA ILE A 113 1.66 19.86 -4.98
C ILE A 113 2.55 18.95 -4.13
N GLU A 114 2.28 17.62 -4.13
CA GLU A 114 3.00 16.59 -3.37
C GLU A 114 2.86 16.66 -1.84
N GLU A 115 2.22 17.68 -1.31
CA GLU A 115 2.11 17.90 0.12
C GLU A 115 1.18 16.88 0.80
N LEU A 116 1.52 16.53 2.03
CA LEU A 116 0.66 15.75 2.92
C LEU A 116 -0.63 16.55 3.17
N THR A 117 -1.78 15.90 2.94
CA THR A 117 -3.07 16.53 3.24
C THR A 117 -3.43 16.42 4.73
N LEU A 118 -4.46 17.15 5.17
CA LEU A 118 -5.03 17.00 6.51
C LEU A 118 -5.45 15.55 6.77
N ARG A 119 -6.07 14.89 5.79
CA ARG A 119 -6.42 13.47 5.88
C ARG A 119 -5.19 12.60 6.11
N GLY A 120 -4.08 12.88 5.41
CA GLY A 120 -2.83 12.15 5.58
C GLY A 120 -2.23 12.30 6.98
N ALA A 121 -2.29 13.50 7.55
CA ALA A 121 -1.87 13.75 8.93
C ALA A 121 -2.74 12.97 9.93
N GLN A 122 -4.06 13.00 9.77
CA GLN A 122 -5.03 12.27 10.60
C GLN A 122 -4.86 10.74 10.52
N GLN A 123 -4.47 10.20 9.35
CA GLN A 123 -4.18 8.78 9.20
C GLN A 123 -3.03 8.35 10.11
N HIS A 124 -1.92 9.07 10.13
CA HIS A 124 -0.77 8.74 10.97
C HIS A 124 -1.03 9.01 12.46
N ASP A 125 -1.80 10.02 12.78
CA ASP A 125 -2.30 10.25 14.14
C ASP A 125 -3.08 9.02 14.64
N GLY A 126 -4.06 8.55 13.86
CA GLY A 126 -4.89 7.41 14.22
C GLY A 126 -4.12 6.08 14.26
N ILE A 127 -3.18 5.84 13.33
CA ILE A 127 -2.32 4.63 13.36
C ILE A 127 -1.49 4.59 14.66
N ALA A 128 -0.89 5.71 15.03
CA ALA A 128 -0.07 5.80 16.22
C ALA A 128 -0.90 5.69 17.52
N ALA A 129 -2.08 6.31 17.56
CA ALA A 129 -3.01 6.19 18.68
C ALA A 129 -3.41 4.73 18.92
N ARG A 130 -3.85 4.02 17.85
CA ARG A 130 -4.20 2.59 17.95
C ARG A 130 -3.00 1.71 18.28
N MET A 131 -1.79 2.05 17.81
CA MET A 131 -0.57 1.36 18.18
C MET A 131 -0.33 1.44 19.69
N TYR A 132 -0.51 2.61 20.29
CA TYR A 132 -0.42 2.80 21.73
C TYR A 132 -1.50 2.01 22.47
N GLU A 133 -2.75 2.11 22.05
CA GLU A 133 -3.90 1.45 22.68
C GLU A 133 -3.81 -0.08 22.66
N ARG A 134 -3.31 -0.64 21.56
CA ARG A 134 -3.18 -2.09 21.36
C ARG A 134 -1.95 -2.68 22.04
N PHE A 135 -0.89 -1.89 22.22
CA PHE A 135 0.39 -2.34 22.77
C PHE A 135 0.90 -1.41 23.88
N PRO A 136 0.08 -1.13 24.91
CA PRO A 136 0.41 -0.13 25.94
C PRO A 136 1.67 -0.48 26.72
N SER A 137 2.01 -1.76 26.87
CA SER A 137 3.22 -2.24 27.58
C SER A 137 4.51 -1.77 26.89
N VAL A 138 4.52 -1.61 25.58
CA VAL A 138 5.68 -1.11 24.79
C VAL A 138 6.01 0.34 25.16
N PHE A 139 4.98 1.14 25.45
CA PHE A 139 5.10 2.58 25.66
C PHE A 139 4.92 3.02 27.11
N LYS A 140 4.91 2.08 28.07
CA LYS A 140 4.64 2.36 29.50
C LYS A 140 5.81 3.10 30.17
N GLY A 141 5.53 4.26 30.75
CA GLY A 141 6.50 5.06 31.50
C GLY A 141 7.54 5.72 30.60
N LYS A 142 8.77 5.91 31.12
CA LYS A 142 9.85 6.57 30.35
C LYS A 142 10.48 5.57 29.38
N VAL A 143 10.17 5.73 28.09
CA VAL A 143 10.64 4.87 26.99
C VAL A 143 11.17 5.73 25.84
N ASN A 144 12.19 5.26 25.15
CA ASN A 144 12.71 5.90 23.94
C ASN A 144 12.06 5.29 22.69
N VAL A 145 11.56 6.15 21.80
CA VAL A 145 11.07 5.80 20.47
C VAL A 145 12.04 6.37 19.44
N LYS A 146 12.66 5.49 18.66
CA LYS A 146 13.48 5.87 17.51
C LYS A 146 12.56 6.03 16.29
N ALA A 147 12.66 7.15 15.58
CA ALA A 147 11.87 7.42 14.38
C ALA A 147 12.76 7.93 13.24
N ASN A 148 12.67 7.28 12.09
CA ASN A 148 13.42 7.63 10.90
C ASN A 148 12.46 7.85 9.72
N SER A 149 12.74 8.84 8.88
CA SER A 149 11.94 9.16 7.70
C SER A 149 12.84 9.27 6.47
N SER A 150 12.25 9.08 5.29
CA SER A 150 12.88 9.59 4.08
C SER A 150 12.97 11.12 4.16
N THR A 151 13.89 11.71 3.37
CA THR A 151 14.09 13.18 3.33
C THR A 151 12.93 13.93 2.67
N VAL A 152 11.90 13.22 2.22
CA VAL A 152 10.73 13.81 1.57
C VAL A 152 9.79 14.39 2.63
N VAL A 153 9.41 15.67 2.48
CA VAL A 153 8.66 16.45 3.48
C VAL A 153 7.39 15.74 3.96
N ARG A 154 6.59 15.15 3.06
CA ARG A 154 5.36 14.43 3.46
C ARG A 154 5.64 13.21 4.35
N CYS A 155 6.80 12.56 4.20
CA CYS A 155 7.19 11.45 5.07
C CYS A 155 7.60 11.95 6.45
N ILE A 156 8.36 13.06 6.52
CA ILE A 156 8.75 13.72 7.76
C ILE A 156 7.51 14.17 8.52
N LEU A 157 6.55 14.80 7.84
CA LEU A 157 5.28 15.23 8.45
C LEU A 157 4.42 14.05 8.91
N SER A 158 4.38 12.95 8.15
CA SER A 158 3.71 11.71 8.57
C SER A 158 4.33 11.15 9.86
N MET A 159 5.65 11.08 9.93
CA MET A 159 6.39 10.72 11.14
C MET A 159 6.03 11.62 12.32
N ASN A 160 6.08 12.94 12.13
CA ASN A 160 5.82 13.90 13.21
C ASN A 160 4.38 13.80 13.75
N ASN A 161 3.38 13.63 12.89
CA ASN A 161 1.99 13.44 13.33
C ASN A 161 1.83 12.17 14.19
N ALA A 162 2.47 11.06 13.79
CA ALA A 162 2.47 9.83 14.60
C ALA A 162 3.16 10.02 15.97
N LEU A 163 4.30 10.71 16.00
CA LEU A 163 5.01 10.96 17.27
C LEU A 163 4.24 11.89 18.20
N LEU A 164 3.58 12.93 17.67
CA LEU A 164 2.70 13.81 18.44
C LEU A 164 1.52 13.02 19.04
N ALA A 165 0.94 12.07 18.29
CA ALA A 165 -0.10 11.19 18.82
C ALA A 165 0.42 10.34 19.99
N LEU A 166 1.56 9.67 19.83
CA LEU A 166 2.18 8.88 20.92
C LEU A 166 2.49 9.77 22.14
N GLN A 167 2.98 10.99 21.94
CA GLN A 167 3.30 11.91 23.02
C GLN A 167 2.06 12.37 23.80
N ARG A 168 0.93 12.57 23.12
CA ARG A 168 -0.35 12.88 23.79
C ARG A 168 -0.82 11.73 24.69
N HIS A 169 -0.60 10.48 24.29
CA HIS A 169 -0.94 9.29 25.10
C HIS A 169 0.04 9.08 26.27
N ASN A 170 1.32 9.38 26.08
CA ASN A 170 2.33 9.29 27.15
C ASN A 170 3.37 10.41 27.03
N PRO A 171 3.24 11.50 27.81
CA PRO A 171 4.20 12.62 27.81
C PRO A 171 5.63 12.26 28.30
N GLN A 172 5.82 11.07 28.90
CA GLN A 172 7.14 10.61 29.35
C GLN A 172 7.99 9.96 28.25
N LEU A 173 7.40 9.76 27.05
CA LEU A 173 8.15 9.23 25.91
C LEU A 173 9.24 10.22 25.50
N THR A 174 10.40 9.66 25.14
CA THR A 174 11.49 10.42 24.52
C THR A 174 11.63 9.97 23.08
N PHE A 175 11.93 10.91 22.19
CA PHE A 175 12.02 10.64 20.76
C PHE A 175 13.44 10.92 20.25
N ARG A 176 13.97 10.00 19.44
CA ARG A 176 15.14 10.22 18.61
C ARG A 176 14.70 10.23 17.16
N LEU A 177 14.68 11.42 16.56
CA LEU A 177 14.23 11.62 15.18
C LEU A 177 15.44 11.74 14.25
N ASP A 178 15.29 11.16 13.06
CA ASP A 178 16.26 11.32 11.99
C ASP A 178 15.57 11.29 10.60
N ALA A 179 16.08 12.08 9.66
CA ALA A 179 15.73 12.09 8.25
C ALA A 179 16.99 12.37 7.44
N SER A 180 18.08 11.66 7.75
CA SER A 180 19.38 11.88 7.14
C SER A 180 19.54 11.21 5.79
N GLN A 181 20.36 11.81 4.92
CA GLN A 181 20.69 11.24 3.62
C GLN A 181 21.39 9.87 3.76
N SER A 182 22.11 9.62 4.84
CA SER A 182 22.77 8.34 5.11
C SER A 182 21.79 7.18 5.30
N ASP A 183 20.56 7.45 5.77
CA ASP A 183 19.54 6.44 5.98
C ASP A 183 18.75 6.10 4.69
N MET A 184 18.92 6.89 3.62
CA MET A 184 18.21 6.64 2.36
C MET A 184 18.63 5.33 1.70
N ASN A 185 19.79 4.78 2.06
CA ASN A 185 20.27 3.48 1.58
C ASN A 185 19.38 2.29 2.01
N TYR A 186 18.50 2.46 3.02
CA TYR A 186 17.56 1.43 3.45
C TYR A 186 16.11 1.92 3.59
N ILE A 187 15.87 3.22 3.86
CA ILE A 187 14.51 3.77 4.00
C ILE A 187 13.81 3.88 2.63
N ILE A 188 14.57 4.24 1.59
CA ILE A 188 14.10 4.28 0.21
C ILE A 188 15.18 3.70 -0.71
N HIS A 189 15.57 2.47 -0.45
CA HIS A 189 16.61 1.85 -1.25
C HIS A 189 16.17 1.68 -2.70
N ASP A 190 16.90 2.31 -3.62
CA ASP A 190 16.73 2.16 -5.06
C ASP A 190 17.78 1.17 -5.59
N ASP A 191 17.36 -0.08 -5.79
CA ASP A 191 18.18 -1.08 -6.45
C ASP A 191 18.17 -0.86 -7.96
N LYS A 192 19.15 -0.10 -8.45
CA LYS A 192 19.23 0.31 -9.84
C LYS A 192 19.26 -0.86 -10.83
N GLU A 193 19.81 -1.99 -10.44
CA GLU A 193 19.88 -3.16 -11.33
C GLU A 193 18.51 -3.86 -11.42
N LEU A 194 17.82 -4.04 -10.30
CA LEU A 194 16.46 -4.56 -10.31
C LEU A 194 15.49 -3.58 -10.98
N PHE A 195 15.68 -2.26 -10.80
CA PHE A 195 14.88 -1.24 -11.50
C PHE A 195 14.93 -1.39 -13.02
N LYS A 196 16.13 -1.56 -13.60
CA LYS A 196 16.31 -1.77 -15.05
C LYS A 196 15.60 -3.04 -15.55
N GLN A 197 15.40 -4.02 -14.69
CA GLN A 197 14.80 -5.32 -15.03
C GLN A 197 13.27 -5.34 -14.93
N ARG A 198 12.60 -4.28 -14.46
CA ARG A 198 11.14 -4.26 -14.27
C ARG A 198 10.37 -4.54 -15.53
N MET A 199 10.44 -3.64 -16.50
CA MET A 199 9.80 -3.76 -17.83
C MET A 199 10.70 -3.15 -18.90
N PRO A 200 11.87 -3.74 -19.23
CA PRO A 200 12.70 -3.25 -20.32
C PRO A 200 11.94 -3.28 -21.65
N ARG A 201 12.22 -2.32 -22.52
CA ARG A 201 11.61 -2.25 -23.85
C ARG A 201 11.85 -3.55 -24.62
N GLY A 202 10.78 -4.14 -25.16
CA GLY A 202 10.81 -5.40 -25.90
C GLY A 202 10.89 -6.65 -25.04
N SER A 203 10.93 -6.53 -23.70
CA SER A 203 10.89 -7.67 -22.78
C SER A 203 9.55 -8.40 -22.79
N GLU A 204 9.56 -9.63 -22.24
CA GLU A 204 8.33 -10.41 -22.03
C GLU A 204 7.34 -9.64 -21.12
N ALA A 205 7.85 -9.04 -20.05
CA ALA A 205 7.05 -8.25 -19.11
C ALA A 205 6.36 -7.06 -19.79
N GLU A 206 7.07 -6.30 -20.64
CA GLU A 206 6.48 -5.18 -21.38
C GLU A 206 5.42 -5.66 -22.36
N LYS A 207 5.70 -6.73 -23.13
CA LYS A 207 4.75 -7.28 -24.11
C LYS A 207 3.48 -7.80 -23.44
N ALA A 208 3.63 -8.54 -22.36
CA ALA A 208 2.50 -9.07 -21.59
C ALA A 208 1.65 -7.94 -21.00
N TYR A 209 2.29 -6.94 -20.38
CA TYR A 209 1.59 -5.79 -19.82
C TYR A 209 0.83 -4.99 -20.89
N ARG A 210 1.48 -4.67 -22.02
CA ARG A 210 0.82 -3.92 -23.10
C ARG A 210 -0.35 -4.66 -23.73
N ALA A 211 -0.25 -6.00 -23.83
CA ALA A 211 -1.37 -6.82 -24.31
C ALA A 211 -2.55 -6.74 -23.31
N PHE A 212 -2.27 -6.90 -22.03
CA PHE A 212 -3.24 -6.83 -20.94
C PHE A 212 -3.88 -5.42 -20.83
N GLU A 213 -3.07 -4.37 -20.86
CA GLU A 213 -3.53 -2.97 -20.85
C GLU A 213 -4.45 -2.68 -22.03
N LYS A 214 -4.09 -3.15 -23.23
CA LYS A 214 -4.90 -2.97 -24.46
C LYS A 214 -6.23 -3.72 -24.39
N GLU A 215 -6.30 -4.84 -23.72
CA GLU A 215 -7.53 -5.62 -23.52
C GLU A 215 -8.51 -4.88 -22.60
N HIS A 216 -8.00 -4.20 -21.58
CA HIS A 216 -8.81 -3.56 -20.54
C HIS A 216 -9.02 -2.05 -20.74
N ILE A 217 -8.08 -1.32 -21.34
CA ILE A 217 -8.19 0.14 -21.45
C ILE A 217 -8.78 0.54 -22.79
N ASP A 218 -10.09 0.84 -22.81
CA ASP A 218 -10.77 1.53 -23.90
C ASP A 218 -11.21 2.93 -23.48
N TYR A 219 -10.46 3.93 -23.93
CA TYR A 219 -10.77 5.34 -23.64
C TYR A 219 -11.78 5.95 -24.61
N VAL A 220 -12.13 5.29 -25.73
CA VAL A 220 -12.98 5.87 -26.78
C VAL A 220 -14.38 6.22 -26.27
N PRO A 221 -15.10 5.36 -25.53
CA PRO A 221 -16.42 5.70 -24.98
C PRO A 221 -16.37 6.89 -24.02
N PHE A 222 -15.34 6.97 -23.18
CA PHE A 222 -15.12 8.12 -22.29
C PHE A 222 -14.91 9.41 -23.09
N MET A 223 -14.03 9.40 -24.09
CA MET A 223 -13.76 10.57 -24.94
C MET A 223 -15.01 11.05 -25.66
N ASN A 224 -15.84 10.14 -26.18
CA ASN A 224 -17.10 10.46 -26.87
C ASN A 224 -18.19 10.98 -25.90
N ARG A 225 -18.10 10.70 -24.58
CA ARG A 225 -18.96 11.35 -23.58
C ARG A 225 -18.55 12.79 -23.30
N ILE A 226 -17.28 13.11 -23.44
CA ILE A 226 -16.71 14.42 -23.09
C ILE A 226 -16.70 15.37 -24.30
N PHE A 227 -16.38 14.88 -25.49
CA PHE A 227 -16.24 15.67 -26.71
C PHE A 227 -17.39 15.38 -27.70
N LYS A 228 -17.87 16.41 -28.43
CA LYS A 228 -18.94 16.28 -29.39
C LYS A 228 -18.55 15.57 -30.69
N SER A 229 -17.25 15.50 -31.02
CA SER A 229 -16.73 14.93 -32.25
C SER A 229 -15.49 14.09 -31.99
N GLU A 230 -15.52 12.87 -32.55
CA GLU A 230 -14.39 11.96 -32.51
C GLU A 230 -13.20 12.49 -33.32
N ASP A 231 -13.47 13.04 -34.51
CA ASP A 231 -12.45 13.67 -35.35
C ASP A 231 -11.76 14.83 -34.61
N TYR A 232 -12.55 15.63 -33.87
CA TYR A 232 -11.98 16.72 -33.09
C TYR A 232 -11.02 16.27 -32.03
N TRP A 233 -11.42 15.34 -31.15
CA TRP A 233 -10.52 14.93 -30.06
C TRP A 233 -9.32 14.10 -30.57
N ARG A 234 -9.49 13.30 -31.65
CA ARG A 234 -8.37 12.62 -32.28
C ARG A 234 -7.31 13.58 -32.84
N ALA A 235 -7.75 14.72 -33.41
CA ALA A 235 -6.87 15.75 -33.97
C ALA A 235 -6.21 16.64 -32.88
N ASN A 236 -6.90 16.90 -31.76
CA ASN A 236 -6.51 17.94 -30.80
C ASN A 236 -6.04 17.41 -29.44
N VAL A 237 -6.38 16.17 -29.05
CA VAL A 237 -5.88 15.52 -27.82
C VAL A 237 -4.71 14.63 -28.19
N ARG A 238 -3.48 15.12 -27.95
CA ARG A 238 -2.25 14.44 -28.37
C ARG A 238 -2.13 13.01 -27.85
N ASN A 239 -2.55 12.76 -26.60
CA ASN A 239 -2.49 11.44 -25.97
C ASN A 239 -3.80 11.18 -25.21
N PRO A 240 -4.83 10.61 -25.86
CA PRO A 240 -6.12 10.32 -25.21
C PRO A 240 -6.01 9.32 -24.05
N HIS A 241 -5.15 8.33 -24.14
CA HIS A 241 -4.89 7.39 -23.05
C HIS A 241 -4.36 8.11 -21.79
N GLN A 242 -3.37 8.99 -21.96
CA GLN A 242 -2.82 9.78 -20.86
C GLN A 242 -3.88 10.72 -20.25
N PHE A 243 -4.68 11.38 -21.09
CA PHE A 243 -5.79 12.22 -20.61
C PHE A 243 -6.76 11.41 -19.75
N TYR A 244 -7.15 10.23 -20.21
CA TYR A 244 -8.11 9.35 -19.54
C TYR A 244 -7.56 8.76 -18.23
N VAL A 245 -6.43 8.03 -18.28
CA VAL A 245 -5.89 7.27 -17.15
C VAL A 245 -4.98 8.12 -16.27
N ASP A 246 -3.96 8.79 -16.87
CA ASP A 246 -2.92 9.45 -16.07
C ASP A 246 -3.31 10.84 -15.56
N GLN A 247 -4.40 11.40 -16.07
CA GLN A 247 -4.89 12.71 -15.66
C GLN A 247 -6.27 12.60 -15.01
N VAL A 248 -7.35 12.39 -15.77
CA VAL A 248 -8.72 12.46 -15.24
C VAL A 248 -8.99 11.37 -14.20
N TRP A 249 -8.69 10.10 -14.51
CA TRP A 249 -8.86 9.00 -13.54
C TRP A 249 -7.97 9.19 -12.31
N LYS A 250 -6.71 9.60 -12.50
CA LYS A 250 -5.78 9.83 -11.38
C LYS A 250 -6.26 10.94 -10.45
N ILE A 251 -6.80 12.03 -10.98
CA ILE A 251 -7.42 13.10 -10.19
C ILE A 251 -8.65 12.57 -9.45
N CYS A 252 -9.53 11.83 -10.16
CA CYS A 252 -10.70 11.18 -9.58
C CYS A 252 -10.31 10.30 -8.37
N SER A 253 -9.34 9.42 -8.56
CA SER A 253 -8.85 8.49 -7.54
C SER A 253 -8.22 9.19 -6.33
N ASN A 254 -7.46 10.27 -6.58
CA ASN A 254 -6.79 11.00 -5.51
C ASN A 254 -7.72 11.97 -4.74
N LEU A 255 -8.90 12.28 -5.26
CA LEU A 255 -9.83 13.20 -4.64
C LEU A 255 -10.19 12.77 -3.20
N GLN A 256 -10.26 11.46 -2.95
CA GLN A 256 -10.44 10.91 -1.62
C GLN A 256 -9.34 11.32 -0.61
N SER A 257 -8.19 11.77 -1.08
CA SER A 257 -7.08 12.23 -0.23
C SER A 257 -7.25 13.68 0.25
N THR A 258 -8.14 14.46 -0.35
CA THR A 258 -8.35 15.90 -0.11
C THR A 258 -9.65 16.18 0.64
N GLU A 259 -9.84 17.39 1.12
CA GLU A 259 -11.10 17.81 1.77
C GLU A 259 -12.24 17.97 0.75
N LEU A 260 -11.94 18.15 -0.52
CA LEU A 260 -12.94 18.19 -1.61
C LEU A 260 -13.77 16.90 -1.70
N ARG A 261 -13.30 15.76 -1.14
CA ARG A 261 -14.04 14.50 -1.06
C ARG A 261 -15.45 14.64 -0.43
N HIS A 262 -15.66 15.68 0.38
CA HIS A 262 -16.94 15.90 1.04
C HIS A 262 -17.97 16.62 0.17
N THR A 263 -17.54 17.27 -0.90
CA THR A 263 -18.37 18.16 -1.73
C THR A 263 -18.28 17.85 -3.21
N LEU A 264 -17.30 17.06 -3.64
CA LEU A 264 -17.02 16.80 -5.05
C LEU A 264 -16.79 15.31 -5.31
N SER A 265 -17.35 14.81 -6.43
CA SER A 265 -17.06 13.49 -6.98
C SER A 265 -16.77 13.60 -8.48
N LEU A 266 -15.87 12.75 -8.96
CA LEU A 266 -15.57 12.58 -10.39
C LEU A 266 -15.90 11.17 -10.88
N TYR A 267 -16.34 10.27 -10.01
CA TYR A 267 -16.66 8.88 -10.38
C TYR A 267 -17.81 8.79 -11.40
N ASP A 268 -18.73 9.74 -11.40
CA ASP A 268 -19.87 9.84 -12.34
C ASP A 268 -19.49 10.17 -13.80
N PHE A 269 -18.20 10.43 -14.07
CA PHE A 269 -17.69 10.55 -15.44
C PHE A 269 -17.26 9.22 -16.04
N PHE A 270 -17.13 8.19 -15.22
CA PHE A 270 -16.74 6.83 -15.60
C PHE A 270 -17.92 5.87 -15.44
N THR A 271 -17.97 4.82 -16.24
CA THR A 271 -18.80 3.66 -15.92
C THR A 271 -18.10 2.80 -14.85
N PHE A 272 -18.85 1.91 -14.23
CA PHE A 272 -18.30 0.97 -13.27
C PHE A 272 -17.25 0.06 -13.92
N ASP A 273 -17.53 -0.43 -15.13
CA ASP A 273 -16.61 -1.30 -15.87
C ASP A 273 -15.32 -0.57 -16.25
N GLU A 274 -15.40 0.70 -16.69
CA GLU A 274 -14.21 1.51 -16.96
C GLU A 274 -13.32 1.67 -15.74
N LEU A 275 -13.89 1.88 -14.56
CA LEU A 275 -13.11 1.99 -13.31
C LEU A 275 -12.46 0.66 -12.93
N TYR A 276 -13.19 -0.44 -13.11
CA TYR A 276 -12.68 -1.78 -12.84
C TYR A 276 -11.55 -2.15 -13.79
N ASP A 277 -11.71 -1.91 -15.08
CA ASP A 277 -10.71 -2.20 -16.10
C ASP A 277 -9.42 -1.36 -15.93
N ILE A 278 -9.57 -0.06 -15.62
CA ILE A 278 -8.41 0.78 -15.28
C ILE A 278 -7.68 0.19 -14.06
N TRP A 279 -8.43 -0.19 -13.02
CA TRP A 279 -7.81 -0.78 -11.84
C TRP A 279 -7.11 -2.10 -12.14
N LEU A 280 -7.68 -3.01 -12.95
CA LEU A 280 -7.03 -4.26 -13.36
C LEU A 280 -5.67 -3.99 -14.01
N ALA A 281 -5.63 -3.07 -14.97
CA ALA A 281 -4.38 -2.69 -15.64
C ALA A 281 -3.36 -2.08 -14.66
N ARG A 282 -3.81 -1.24 -13.74
CA ARG A 282 -2.96 -0.62 -12.72
C ARG A 282 -2.42 -1.63 -11.71
N ASN A 283 -3.27 -2.52 -11.22
CA ASN A 283 -2.90 -3.61 -10.32
C ASN A 283 -1.82 -4.52 -10.94
N ALA A 284 -1.99 -4.90 -12.22
CA ALA A 284 -1.02 -5.66 -12.98
C ALA A 284 0.32 -4.90 -13.16
N ASN A 285 0.26 -3.59 -13.39
CA ASN A 285 1.45 -2.74 -13.49
C ASN A 285 2.28 -2.76 -12.19
N TRP A 286 1.62 -2.58 -11.04
CA TRP A 286 2.27 -2.64 -9.73
C TRP A 286 2.87 -4.01 -9.46
N TYR A 287 2.14 -5.09 -9.77
CA TYR A 287 2.61 -6.45 -9.61
C TYR A 287 3.89 -6.72 -10.41
N ILE A 288 3.95 -6.29 -11.67
CA ILE A 288 5.14 -6.49 -12.51
C ILE A 288 6.31 -5.65 -12.00
N ASN A 289 6.08 -4.38 -11.67
CA ASN A 289 7.17 -3.45 -11.34
C ASN A 289 7.76 -3.64 -9.95
N TYR A 290 6.98 -4.15 -8.98
CA TYR A 290 7.40 -4.20 -7.58
C TYR A 290 7.08 -5.53 -6.89
N GLY A 291 6.20 -6.32 -7.47
CA GLY A 291 5.79 -7.64 -6.98
C GLY A 291 6.68 -8.78 -7.49
N PRO A 292 6.30 -10.04 -7.21
CA PRO A 292 7.08 -11.22 -7.53
C PRO A 292 6.83 -11.76 -8.96
N SER A 293 6.51 -10.89 -9.93
CA SER A 293 6.14 -11.32 -11.28
C SER A 293 7.21 -12.18 -11.96
N PRO A 294 6.89 -13.41 -12.41
CA PRO A 294 7.83 -14.24 -13.13
C PRO A 294 8.16 -13.71 -14.53
N LEU A 295 7.37 -12.78 -15.07
CA LEU A 295 7.59 -12.13 -16.36
C LEU A 295 8.90 -11.33 -16.41
N ASN A 296 9.41 -10.90 -15.25
CA ASN A 296 10.71 -10.22 -15.10
C ASN A 296 11.65 -10.95 -14.13
N GLY A 297 11.43 -12.26 -13.95
CA GLY A 297 12.25 -13.14 -13.13
C GLY A 297 11.90 -13.18 -11.64
N GLY A 298 10.81 -12.55 -11.20
CA GLY A 298 10.30 -12.67 -9.82
C GLY A 298 11.15 -11.98 -8.73
N ARG A 299 12.09 -11.11 -9.13
CA ARG A 299 13.15 -10.63 -8.23
C ARG A 299 12.90 -9.25 -7.63
N GLN A 300 11.88 -8.53 -8.07
CA GLN A 300 11.62 -7.15 -7.62
C GLN A 300 11.44 -7.01 -6.10
N PRO A 301 10.82 -7.97 -5.37
CA PRO A 301 10.74 -7.93 -3.91
C PRO A 301 12.11 -7.81 -3.21
N TYR A 302 13.16 -8.37 -3.78
CA TYR A 302 14.51 -8.31 -3.21
C TYR A 302 15.14 -6.91 -3.23
N SER A 303 14.51 -5.93 -3.90
CA SER A 303 14.87 -4.52 -3.74
C SER A 303 14.86 -4.06 -2.28
N GLN A 304 14.02 -4.70 -1.43
CA GLN A 304 13.92 -4.37 -0.01
C GLN A 304 14.75 -5.26 0.92
N ARG A 305 15.69 -6.06 0.40
CA ARG A 305 16.58 -6.90 1.22
C ARG A 305 17.43 -6.10 2.22
N VAL A 306 17.83 -4.87 1.85
CA VAL A 306 18.61 -3.99 2.72
C VAL A 306 17.75 -3.49 3.88
N LEU A 307 16.51 -3.06 3.60
CA LEU A 307 15.55 -2.65 4.62
C LEU A 307 15.25 -3.82 5.58
N LEU A 308 14.99 -5.02 5.06
CA LEU A 308 14.69 -6.19 5.90
C LEU A 308 15.87 -6.57 6.81
N ARG A 309 17.10 -6.58 6.28
CA ARG A 309 18.31 -6.78 7.11
C ARG A 309 18.44 -5.73 8.22
N LYS A 310 18.12 -4.46 7.90
CA LYS A 310 18.14 -3.37 8.88
C LYS A 310 17.06 -3.54 9.95
N ILE A 311 15.85 -3.95 9.57
CA ILE A 311 14.76 -4.26 10.51
C ILE A 311 15.19 -5.37 11.47
N ILE A 312 15.80 -6.46 10.97
CA ILE A 312 16.26 -7.58 11.78
C ILE A 312 17.38 -7.16 12.74
N ALA A 313 18.40 -6.48 12.24
CA ALA A 313 19.54 -6.04 13.06
C ALA A 313 19.13 -5.06 14.16
N GLU A 314 18.24 -4.12 13.86
CA GLU A 314 17.72 -3.18 14.85
C GLU A 314 16.77 -3.84 15.84
N ALA A 315 16.01 -4.87 15.44
CA ALA A 315 15.19 -5.65 16.35
C ALA A 315 16.08 -6.38 17.38
N ASP A 316 17.13 -7.08 16.93
CA ASP A 316 18.05 -7.77 17.83
C ASP A 316 18.72 -6.80 18.83
N SER A 317 19.21 -5.65 18.31
CA SER A 317 19.85 -4.62 19.16
C SER A 317 18.87 -4.02 20.18
N SER A 318 17.63 -3.74 19.76
CA SER A 318 16.60 -3.17 20.64
C SER A 318 16.14 -4.18 21.69
N LEU A 319 15.95 -5.43 21.29
CA LEU A 319 15.57 -6.51 22.20
C LEU A 319 16.63 -6.81 23.26
N ALA A 320 17.90 -6.44 23.07
CA ALA A 320 18.93 -6.53 24.09
C ALA A 320 18.79 -5.47 25.19
N LEU A 321 18.01 -4.43 24.98
CA LEU A 321 17.80 -3.36 25.96
C LEU A 321 16.79 -3.77 27.04
N PRO A 322 16.92 -3.26 28.27
CA PRO A 322 15.94 -3.49 29.34
C PRO A 322 14.54 -2.96 28.99
N ARG A 323 14.47 -1.89 28.20
CA ARG A 323 13.23 -1.27 27.70
C ARG A 323 13.38 -0.99 26.20
N PRO A 324 12.99 -1.94 25.35
CA PRO A 324 13.22 -1.84 23.90
C PRO A 324 12.51 -0.68 23.19
N GLY A 325 11.27 -0.35 23.62
CA GLY A 325 10.47 0.73 23.04
C GLY A 325 9.99 0.44 21.64
N ALA A 326 10.19 1.39 20.70
CA ALA A 326 9.79 1.22 19.32
C ALA A 326 10.80 1.84 18.34
N THR A 327 10.88 1.26 17.14
CA THR A 327 11.57 1.84 15.98
C THR A 327 10.56 2.03 14.84
N LEU A 328 10.29 3.28 14.50
CA LEU A 328 9.29 3.66 13.50
C LEU A 328 10.01 4.21 12.26
N ARG A 329 9.62 3.74 11.06
CA ARG A 329 10.21 4.18 9.79
C ARG A 329 9.10 4.63 8.85
N TYR A 330 9.33 5.76 8.16
CA TYR A 330 8.35 6.40 7.28
C TYR A 330 8.95 6.62 5.90
N GLY A 331 8.30 6.04 4.89
CA GLY A 331 8.77 6.07 3.50
C GLY A 331 7.61 6.01 2.51
N HIS A 332 7.69 5.06 1.55
CA HIS A 332 6.90 5.07 0.34
C HIS A 332 6.31 3.70 0.00
N GLU A 333 5.28 3.71 -0.86
CA GLU A 333 4.64 2.51 -1.43
C GLU A 333 5.62 1.59 -2.15
N VAL A 334 6.58 2.17 -2.86
CA VAL A 334 7.63 1.46 -3.60
C VAL A 334 8.59 0.65 -2.69
N CYS A 335 8.46 0.80 -1.38
CA CYS A 335 9.14 -0.02 -0.39
C CYS A 335 8.17 -0.95 0.34
N VAL A 336 6.95 -0.48 0.67
CA VAL A 336 5.95 -1.32 1.37
C VAL A 336 5.57 -2.52 0.53
N LEU A 337 5.18 -2.32 -0.74
CA LEU A 337 4.75 -3.40 -1.62
C LEU A 337 5.84 -4.49 -1.78
N PRO A 338 7.07 -4.17 -2.23
CA PRO A 338 8.07 -5.21 -2.38
C PRO A 338 8.53 -5.81 -1.03
N LEU A 339 8.45 -5.08 0.10
CA LEU A 339 8.71 -5.64 1.42
C LEU A 339 7.66 -6.69 1.80
N VAL A 340 6.37 -6.41 1.58
CA VAL A 340 5.26 -7.35 1.83
C VAL A 340 5.42 -8.61 0.98
N CYS A 341 5.77 -8.47 -0.30
CA CYS A 341 6.04 -9.59 -1.19
C CYS A 341 7.31 -10.37 -0.79
N LEU A 342 8.38 -9.68 -0.35
CA LEU A 342 9.61 -10.33 0.13
C LEU A 342 9.36 -11.15 1.39
N LEU A 343 8.55 -10.60 2.30
CA LEU A 343 8.11 -11.30 3.53
C LEU A 343 7.09 -12.39 3.23
N ASP A 344 6.48 -12.39 2.06
CA ASP A 344 5.40 -13.28 1.66
C ASP A 344 4.23 -13.28 2.66
N LEU A 345 3.87 -12.08 3.13
CA LEU A 345 2.74 -11.93 4.05
C LEU A 345 1.45 -12.33 3.33
N ASN A 346 0.64 -13.18 3.95
CA ASN A 346 -0.63 -13.69 3.40
C ASN A 346 -0.51 -14.30 2.00
N GLY A 347 0.69 -14.75 1.58
CA GLY A 347 0.92 -15.32 0.26
C GLY A 347 1.12 -14.28 -0.86
N TYR A 348 1.32 -12.99 -0.55
CA TYR A 348 1.57 -11.95 -1.56
C TYR A 348 2.91 -12.11 -2.30
N GLY A 349 3.76 -13.04 -1.90
CA GLY A 349 4.97 -13.46 -2.61
C GLY A 349 4.72 -14.50 -3.71
N THR A 350 3.47 -14.97 -3.90
CA THR A 350 3.11 -15.95 -4.93
C THR A 350 3.28 -15.38 -6.33
N GLN A 351 3.82 -16.22 -7.23
CA GLN A 351 4.09 -15.84 -8.61
C GLN A 351 2.94 -16.26 -9.53
N TYR A 352 2.40 -15.30 -10.27
CA TYR A 352 1.36 -15.50 -11.29
C TYR A 352 1.91 -15.07 -12.65
N ARG A 353 1.89 -15.95 -13.63
CA ARG A 353 2.34 -15.64 -14.99
C ARG A 353 1.21 -15.01 -15.82
N ASP A 354 -0.01 -15.49 -15.65
CA ASP A 354 -1.20 -14.88 -16.21
C ASP A 354 -1.64 -13.72 -15.31
N LEU A 355 -1.72 -12.52 -15.86
CA LEU A 355 -2.12 -11.32 -15.12
C LEU A 355 -3.60 -11.34 -14.69
N ASN A 356 -4.43 -12.14 -15.37
CA ASN A 356 -5.82 -12.39 -14.97
C ASN A 356 -5.94 -13.16 -13.64
N ASP A 357 -4.89 -13.91 -13.26
CA ASP A 357 -4.89 -14.67 -12.02
C ASP A 357 -4.68 -13.79 -10.77
N LEU A 358 -4.23 -12.55 -10.93
CA LEU A 358 -3.99 -11.64 -9.79
C LEU A 358 -5.28 -11.41 -8.98
N GLU A 359 -6.31 -10.89 -9.63
CA GLU A 359 -7.58 -10.61 -9.00
C GLU A 359 -8.27 -11.88 -8.49
N ARG A 360 -8.28 -12.94 -9.31
CA ARG A 360 -8.89 -14.25 -8.97
C ARG A 360 -8.31 -14.88 -7.71
N ASN A 361 -7.02 -14.63 -7.43
CA ASN A 361 -6.33 -15.15 -6.26
C ASN A 361 -6.16 -14.10 -5.15
N GLY A 362 -6.85 -12.95 -5.24
CA GLY A 362 -6.88 -11.94 -4.20
C GLY A 362 -5.60 -11.11 -4.07
N TRP A 363 -4.76 -11.06 -5.12
CA TRP A 363 -3.64 -10.12 -5.16
C TRP A 363 -4.15 -8.75 -5.55
N ARG A 364 -4.36 -7.87 -4.57
CA ARG A 364 -5.00 -6.56 -4.74
C ARG A 364 -4.14 -5.49 -4.10
N ASP A 365 -3.75 -4.52 -4.88
CA ASP A 365 -2.89 -3.40 -4.48
C ASP A 365 -3.47 -2.58 -3.31
N TYR A 366 -4.77 -2.32 -3.32
CA TYR A 366 -5.47 -1.58 -2.27
C TYR A 366 -5.53 -2.29 -0.91
N ASP A 367 -5.25 -3.58 -0.83
CA ASP A 367 -5.11 -4.32 0.43
C ASP A 367 -3.67 -4.28 0.95
N ILE A 368 -2.68 -4.04 0.07
CA ILE A 368 -1.26 -4.11 0.39
C ILE A 368 -0.71 -2.74 0.78
N PHE A 369 -0.84 -1.74 -0.12
CA PHE A 369 -0.05 -0.50 -0.01
C PHE A 369 -0.83 0.79 -0.22
N MET A 370 -2.09 0.85 0.23
CA MET A 370 -2.87 2.10 0.29
C MET A 370 -2.12 3.25 0.98
N MET A 371 -2.61 4.48 0.92
CA MET A 371 -2.02 5.62 1.65
C MET A 371 -1.93 5.31 3.16
N GLY A 372 -0.79 5.60 3.79
CA GLY A 372 -0.55 5.26 5.20
C GLY A 372 -0.33 3.78 5.49
N SER A 373 -0.27 2.91 4.45
CA SER A 373 -0.01 1.48 4.64
C SER A 373 1.25 1.22 5.44
N ASN A 374 1.23 0.14 6.23
CA ASN A 374 2.35 -0.15 7.12
C ASN A 374 2.51 -1.64 7.42
N VAL A 375 3.75 -2.02 7.73
CA VAL A 375 4.13 -3.33 8.26
C VAL A 375 4.65 -3.14 9.67
N GLN A 376 4.14 -3.89 10.63
CA GLN A 376 4.57 -3.83 12.03
C GLN A 376 5.01 -5.22 12.49
N PHE A 377 6.23 -5.33 12.99
CA PHE A 377 6.71 -6.48 13.74
C PHE A 377 6.52 -6.17 15.22
N VAL A 378 5.63 -6.88 15.89
CA VAL A 378 5.35 -6.72 17.30
C VAL A 378 5.97 -7.88 18.07
N PHE A 379 6.88 -7.58 18.98
CA PHE A 379 7.66 -8.56 19.72
C PHE A 379 7.11 -8.74 21.14
N TYR A 380 7.12 -9.97 21.60
CA TYR A 380 6.56 -10.36 22.89
C TYR A 380 7.59 -11.13 23.71
N ARG A 381 7.60 -10.86 25.03
CA ARG A 381 8.43 -11.54 26.04
C ARG A 381 7.63 -11.84 27.28
N LYS A 382 8.13 -12.76 28.07
CA LYS A 382 7.65 -12.95 29.45
C LYS A 382 8.32 -11.92 30.36
N PRO A 383 7.57 -11.07 31.09
CA PRO A 383 8.16 -10.03 31.95
C PRO A 383 9.09 -10.56 33.03
N LYS A 384 8.85 -11.79 33.51
CA LYS A 384 9.67 -12.47 34.51
C LYS A 384 10.89 -13.18 33.92
N GLY A 385 11.13 -13.07 32.64
CA GLY A 385 12.16 -13.79 31.92
C GLY A 385 11.78 -15.24 31.59
N GLY A 386 12.67 -15.89 30.85
CA GLY A 386 12.48 -17.28 30.37
C GLY A 386 11.55 -17.40 29.19
N GLY A 387 11.78 -18.41 28.37
CA GLY A 387 11.06 -18.67 27.13
C GLY A 387 11.59 -17.87 25.94
N ASP A 388 11.12 -18.25 24.76
CA ASP A 388 11.51 -17.63 23.48
C ASP A 388 10.92 -16.23 23.36
N THR A 389 11.62 -15.32 22.69
CA THR A 389 11.00 -14.09 22.17
C THR A 389 10.07 -14.46 21.01
N LEU A 390 8.81 -14.03 21.08
CA LEU A 390 7.84 -14.23 20.01
C LEU A 390 7.68 -12.97 19.19
N VAL A 391 7.27 -13.13 17.94
CA VAL A 391 6.92 -12.05 17.03
C VAL A 391 5.58 -12.33 16.35
N LYS A 392 4.81 -11.27 16.15
CA LYS A 392 3.62 -11.23 15.31
C LYS A 392 3.82 -10.13 14.28
N VAL A 393 3.45 -10.40 13.01
CA VAL A 393 3.58 -9.40 11.94
C VAL A 393 2.20 -8.92 11.55
N LEU A 394 2.04 -7.61 11.45
CA LEU A 394 0.81 -6.95 10.99
C LEU A 394 1.05 -6.27 9.65
N LEU A 395 0.09 -6.37 8.76
CA LEU A 395 -0.03 -5.56 7.55
C LEU A 395 -1.24 -4.65 7.70
N ASN A 396 -1.06 -3.35 7.58
CA ASN A 396 -2.13 -2.37 7.76
C ASN A 396 -2.88 -2.53 9.10
N GLU A 397 -2.15 -2.88 10.14
CA GLU A 397 -2.61 -3.13 11.51
C GLU A 397 -3.43 -4.43 11.70
N ASP A 398 -3.65 -5.26 10.66
CA ASP A 398 -4.25 -6.57 10.75
C ASP A 398 -3.20 -7.70 10.77
N GLU A 399 -3.51 -8.79 11.48
CA GLU A 399 -2.63 -9.97 11.60
C GLU A 399 -2.43 -10.65 10.25
N THR A 400 -1.18 -11.07 10.00
CA THR A 400 -0.81 -11.79 8.78
C THR A 400 -0.32 -13.19 9.07
N THR A 401 -0.40 -14.05 8.06
CA THR A 401 0.35 -15.31 8.02
C THR A 401 1.74 -15.06 7.45
N LEU A 402 2.73 -15.81 7.94
CA LEU A 402 4.08 -15.90 7.37
C LEU A 402 4.18 -17.11 6.44
N PRO A 403 5.28 -17.24 5.66
CA PRO A 403 5.52 -18.39 4.80
C PRO A 403 5.29 -19.73 5.50
N GLN A 404 4.80 -20.73 4.75
CA GLN A 404 4.40 -22.05 5.30
C GLN A 404 5.55 -22.81 5.98
N GLU A 405 6.79 -22.52 5.63
CA GLU A 405 7.99 -23.06 6.25
C GLU A 405 8.17 -22.62 7.71
N LEU A 406 7.66 -21.44 8.04
CA LEU A 406 7.63 -20.93 9.41
C LEU A 406 6.42 -21.49 10.16
N LYS A 407 6.66 -22.18 11.26
CA LYS A 407 5.59 -22.75 12.07
C LYS A 407 5.23 -21.81 13.23
N PRO A 408 3.96 -21.42 13.36
CA PRO A 408 3.53 -20.62 14.49
C PRO A 408 3.61 -21.46 15.78
N VAL A 409 3.96 -20.81 16.88
CA VAL A 409 3.88 -21.40 18.22
C VAL A 409 2.42 -21.47 18.69
N SER A 410 1.65 -20.42 18.37
CA SER A 410 0.23 -20.32 18.70
C SER A 410 -0.41 -19.18 17.89
N GLY A 411 -1.47 -19.45 17.15
CA GLY A 411 -2.12 -18.44 16.33
C GLY A 411 -1.13 -17.68 15.42
N PRO A 412 -1.08 -16.35 15.45
CA PRO A 412 -0.18 -15.54 14.61
C PRO A 412 1.20 -15.29 15.26
N TYR A 413 1.58 -16.06 16.30
CA TYR A 413 2.82 -15.88 17.05
C TYR A 413 3.89 -16.87 16.64
N TYR A 414 5.04 -16.38 16.22
CA TYR A 414 6.20 -17.16 15.75
C TYR A 414 7.39 -16.93 16.67
N LYS A 415 8.31 -17.91 16.80
CA LYS A 415 9.59 -17.67 17.45
C LYS A 415 10.42 -16.69 16.63
N TRP A 416 10.91 -15.64 17.26
CA TRP A 416 11.72 -14.64 16.57
C TRP A 416 12.99 -15.23 15.95
N GLN A 417 13.62 -16.17 16.61
CA GLN A 417 14.84 -16.80 16.10
C GLN A 417 14.58 -17.51 14.77
N ASP A 418 13.50 -18.28 14.66
CA ASP A 418 13.14 -19.01 13.42
C ASP A 418 12.83 -18.03 12.28
N VAL A 419 12.06 -16.97 12.58
CA VAL A 419 11.70 -15.91 11.62
C VAL A 419 12.95 -15.19 11.11
N LYS A 420 13.85 -14.82 12.02
CA LYS A 420 15.12 -14.16 11.70
C LYS A 420 16.00 -15.02 10.79
N GLU A 421 16.24 -16.27 11.16
CA GLU A 421 17.08 -17.19 10.40
C GLU A 421 16.51 -17.45 9.00
N TYR A 422 15.19 -17.65 8.88
CA TYR A 422 14.52 -17.83 7.61
C TYR A 422 14.73 -16.64 6.66
N TYR A 423 14.45 -15.41 7.14
CA TYR A 423 14.58 -14.24 6.28
C TYR A 423 16.04 -13.85 5.98
N LEU A 424 16.97 -14.03 6.90
CA LEU A 424 18.39 -13.81 6.60
C LEU A 424 18.86 -14.76 5.50
N LYS A 425 18.52 -16.06 5.60
CA LYS A 425 18.83 -17.05 4.56
C LYS A 425 18.18 -16.69 3.22
N LYS A 426 16.90 -16.26 3.23
CA LYS A 426 16.16 -15.83 2.02
C LYS A 426 16.85 -14.66 1.31
N VAL A 427 17.25 -13.62 2.04
CA VAL A 427 17.88 -12.43 1.45
C VAL A 427 19.34 -12.65 1.03
N GLU A 428 20.00 -13.68 1.55
CA GLU A 428 21.36 -14.08 1.12
C GLU A 428 21.32 -14.90 -0.16
N SER A 429 20.34 -15.79 -0.30
CA SER A 429 20.21 -16.67 -1.47
C SER A 429 19.60 -15.99 -2.69
N GLY A 430 18.85 -14.92 -2.51
CA GLY A 430 17.91 -14.41 -3.51
C GLY A 430 18.47 -13.51 -4.59
N VAL A 431 19.72 -13.04 -4.52
CA VAL A 431 20.28 -12.16 -5.55
C VAL A 431 21.75 -12.51 -5.83
N LYS A 432 21.95 -13.44 -6.74
CA LYS A 432 23.18 -13.50 -7.53
C LYS A 432 22.93 -12.63 -8.77
N TYR A 433 23.68 -11.51 -8.91
CA TYR A 433 23.66 -10.68 -10.11
C TYR A 433 24.38 -11.39 -11.25
#